data_dcec95c7a3dfa2e3361641fe8303bee4
#
_entry.id   dcec95c7a3dfa2e3361641fe8303bee4
#
_cell.length_a   1.000
_cell.length_b   1.000
_cell.length_c   1.000
_cell.angle_alpha   90.00
_cell.angle_beta   90.00
_cell.angle_gamma   90.00
#
_symmetry.space_group_name_H-M   'P 1'
#
loop_
_entity.id
_entity.type
_entity.pdbx_description
1 polymer ?
#
loop_
_entity_poly.entity_id
_entity_poly.type
_entity_poly.pdbx_seq_one_letter_code
_entity_poly.pdbx_strand_id
1 'polypeptide(L)'
;SAASDVYKRQPKPIANNVIPQCDVFLDNGFTKEEMKLDWETKKILDENIDVIATCARVPVENGHSEAVFMQVKKKPNLERVISLLEEQEGVKVIDDTQNEAYPTPLEHAQFSDEVCVGRIRTSTSNQNFWISCWIVADNVFGKGAALNAIQILEEMIKRNL
;
A
#
# COMPACT_ATOMS: atom_id res chain seq x y z
N SER A 1 -4.33 8.31 -28.41
CA SER A 1 -5.20 7.97 -27.27
C SER A 1 -4.45 8.23 -25.95
N ALA A 2 -5.14 8.55 -24.87
CA ALA A 2 -4.53 8.85 -23.58
C ALA A 2 -3.56 7.73 -23.11
N ALA A 3 -3.87 6.48 -23.40
CA ALA A 3 -3.00 5.35 -23.11
C ALA A 3 -1.63 5.45 -23.84
N SER A 4 -1.59 5.96 -25.08
CA SER A 4 -0.33 6.11 -25.82
C SER A 4 0.56 7.22 -25.27
N ASP A 5 -0.02 8.25 -24.64
CA ASP A 5 0.73 9.36 -24.07
C ASP A 5 1.33 9.02 -22.69
N VAL A 6 0.67 8.15 -21.92
CA VAL A 6 1.22 7.59 -20.68
C VAL A 6 2.44 6.70 -21.00
N TYR A 7 2.35 5.89 -22.06
CA TYR A 7 3.50 5.09 -22.52
C TYR A 7 4.71 5.92 -22.93
N LYS A 8 4.52 7.10 -23.49
CA LYS A 8 5.60 8.00 -23.90
C LYS A 8 6.32 8.69 -22.73
N ARG A 9 5.75 8.69 -21.54
CA ARG A 9 6.32 9.32 -20.34
C ARG A 9 7.13 8.38 -19.45
N GLN A 10 7.15 7.09 -19.73
CA GLN A 10 7.95 6.13 -18.99
C GLN A 10 9.40 6.16 -19.48
N PRO A 11 10.41 6.08 -18.58
CA PRO A 11 11.81 6.07 -18.95
C PRO A 11 12.22 4.82 -19.75
N LYS A 12 11.43 3.75 -19.64
CA LYS A 12 11.63 2.46 -20.32
C LYS A 12 10.26 1.86 -20.69
N PRO A 13 10.21 0.95 -21.69
CA PRO A 13 8.98 0.21 -22.01
C PRO A 13 8.47 -0.58 -20.79
N ILE A 14 7.16 -0.47 -20.51
CA ILE A 14 6.54 -1.14 -19.36
C ILE A 14 5.99 -2.53 -19.71
N ALA A 15 5.61 -2.77 -20.95
CA ALA A 15 5.07 -4.06 -21.36
C ALA A 15 6.06 -5.20 -21.06
N ASN A 16 5.61 -6.23 -20.34
CA ASN A 16 6.42 -7.35 -19.87
C ASN A 16 7.68 -6.92 -19.07
N ASN A 17 7.59 -5.81 -18.34
CA ASN A 17 8.73 -5.23 -17.63
C ASN A 17 8.33 -4.74 -16.22
N VAL A 18 9.32 -4.60 -15.34
CA VAL A 18 9.22 -3.92 -14.05
C VAL A 18 10.22 -2.78 -14.05
N ILE A 19 9.77 -1.56 -13.79
CA ILE A 19 10.61 -0.37 -13.82
C ILE A 19 10.78 0.14 -12.39
N PRO A 20 11.95 0.00 -11.74
CA PRO A 20 12.20 0.44 -10.38
C PRO A 20 12.43 1.95 -10.30
N GLN A 21 11.44 2.69 -10.76
CA GLN A 21 11.44 4.16 -10.75
C GLN A 21 10.02 4.67 -10.78
N CYS A 22 9.63 5.37 -9.73
CA CYS A 22 8.41 6.17 -9.65
C CYS A 22 8.81 7.60 -9.28
N ASP A 23 8.47 8.59 -10.16
CA ASP A 23 8.89 9.97 -10.05
C ASP A 23 10.41 10.18 -10.31
N VAL A 24 10.94 11.37 -10.01
CA VAL A 24 12.35 11.77 -10.25
C VAL A 24 13.27 11.23 -9.16
N PHE A 25 14.50 10.95 -9.52
CA PHE A 25 15.55 10.63 -8.54
C PHE A 25 16.01 11.89 -7.81
N LEU A 26 16.30 11.73 -6.53
CA LEU A 26 16.90 12.74 -5.66
C LEU A 26 18.39 12.44 -5.47
N ASP A 27 19.13 13.41 -4.91
CA ASP A 27 20.58 13.30 -4.72
C ASP A 27 21.00 12.16 -3.77
N ASN A 28 20.09 11.68 -2.93
CA ASN A 28 20.30 10.55 -2.03
C ASN A 28 20.10 9.18 -2.67
N GLY A 29 19.79 9.12 -3.97
CA GLY A 29 19.56 7.89 -4.73
C GLY A 29 18.14 7.33 -4.64
N PHE A 30 17.26 7.88 -3.79
CA PHE A 30 15.85 7.54 -3.76
C PHE A 30 15.06 8.33 -4.79
N THR A 31 13.91 7.82 -5.20
CA THR A 31 12.94 8.63 -5.94
C THR A 31 12.13 9.51 -4.98
N LYS A 32 11.55 10.59 -5.51
CA LYS A 32 10.67 11.46 -4.72
C LYS A 32 9.48 10.69 -4.15
N GLU A 33 8.92 9.72 -4.89
CA GLU A 33 7.83 8.89 -4.42
C GLU A 33 8.24 8.02 -3.22
N GLU A 34 9.43 7.42 -3.24
CA GLU A 34 9.96 6.66 -2.11
C GLU A 34 10.15 7.52 -0.87
N MET A 35 10.65 8.73 -1.03
CA MET A 35 10.80 9.67 0.08
C MET A 35 9.46 10.19 0.62
N LYS A 36 8.44 10.31 -0.21
CA LYS A 36 7.08 10.65 0.25
C LYS A 36 6.53 9.60 1.21
N LEU A 37 6.77 8.32 0.96
CA LEU A 37 6.34 7.26 1.88
C LEU A 37 6.95 7.43 3.28
N ASP A 38 8.22 7.81 3.39
CA ASP A 38 8.84 8.11 4.68
C ASP A 38 8.28 9.40 5.31
N TRP A 39 8.25 10.50 4.57
CA TRP A 39 7.82 11.80 5.08
C TRP A 39 6.36 11.82 5.50
N GLU A 40 5.48 11.23 4.69
CA GLU A 40 4.04 11.21 4.95
C GLU A 40 3.70 10.25 6.09
N THR A 41 4.36 9.11 6.20
CA THR A 41 4.21 8.21 7.35
C THR A 41 4.58 8.91 8.66
N LYS A 42 5.71 9.59 8.70
CA LYS A 42 6.14 10.37 9.87
C LYS A 42 5.17 11.49 10.21
N LYS A 43 4.66 12.18 9.20
CA LYS A 43 3.72 13.29 9.39
C LYS A 43 2.34 12.85 9.86
N ILE A 44 1.84 11.72 9.36
CA ILE A 44 0.45 11.29 9.56
C ILE A 44 0.32 10.36 10.77
N LEU A 45 1.31 9.48 10.98
CA LEU A 45 1.25 8.46 12.03
C LEU A 45 2.13 8.81 13.23
N ASP A 46 3.43 8.72 13.09
CA ASP A 46 4.40 8.97 14.18
C ASP A 46 5.77 9.29 13.58
N GLU A 47 6.41 10.37 14.06
CA GLU A 47 7.75 10.80 13.64
C GLU A 47 8.86 9.79 13.89
N ASN A 48 8.63 8.84 14.80
CA ASN A 48 9.57 7.77 15.15
C ASN A 48 9.43 6.50 14.27
N ILE A 49 8.56 6.50 13.27
CA ILE A 49 8.44 5.40 12.32
C ILE A 49 9.38 5.66 11.15
N ASP A 50 10.42 4.84 11.04
CA ASP A 50 11.30 4.86 9.87
C ASP A 50 10.73 4.00 8.75
N VAL A 51 10.76 4.52 7.53
CA VAL A 51 10.31 3.82 6.33
C VAL A 51 11.43 3.78 5.30
N ILE A 52 11.67 2.59 4.76
CA ILE A 52 12.53 2.40 3.59
C ILE A 52 11.67 1.74 2.52
N ALA A 53 11.56 2.40 1.38
CA ALA A 53 10.75 1.93 0.28
C ALA A 53 11.56 1.83 -1.01
N THR A 54 11.15 0.90 -1.87
CA THR A 54 11.54 0.86 -3.28
C THR A 54 10.27 0.79 -4.10
N CYS A 55 10.03 1.82 -4.91
CA CYS A 55 8.85 1.92 -5.73
C CYS A 55 9.12 1.43 -7.15
N ALA A 56 8.25 0.59 -7.67
CA ALA A 56 8.35 0.08 -9.03
C ALA A 56 7.02 0.21 -9.78
N ARG A 57 7.10 0.49 -11.08
CA ARG A 57 5.96 0.40 -11.98
C ARG A 57 5.88 -1.00 -12.55
N VAL A 58 4.68 -1.53 -12.55
CA VAL A 58 4.33 -2.86 -13.08
C VAL A 58 3.23 -2.72 -14.15
N PRO A 59 3.12 -3.67 -15.09
CA PRO A 59 2.14 -3.61 -16.17
C PRO A 59 0.74 -4.02 -15.69
N VAL A 60 0.20 -3.30 -14.72
CA VAL A 60 -1.14 -3.45 -14.14
C VAL A 60 -1.96 -2.23 -14.52
N GLU A 61 -3.21 -2.41 -14.90
CA GLU A 61 -4.07 -1.30 -15.36
C GLU A 61 -4.44 -0.38 -14.21
N ASN A 62 -4.91 -0.93 -13.09
CA ASN A 62 -5.34 -0.19 -11.91
C ASN A 62 -4.80 -0.83 -10.63
N GLY A 63 -4.64 -0.01 -9.62
CA GLY A 63 -4.32 -0.41 -8.27
C GLY A 63 -2.85 -0.31 -7.90
N HIS A 64 -2.65 -0.11 -6.62
CA HIS A 64 -1.37 -0.28 -5.97
C HIS A 64 -1.29 -1.66 -5.31
N SER A 65 -0.10 -2.20 -5.27
CA SER A 65 0.22 -3.41 -4.51
C SER A 65 1.48 -3.17 -3.70
N GLU A 66 1.44 -3.55 -2.44
CA GLU A 66 2.52 -3.26 -1.50
C GLU A 66 2.88 -4.52 -0.71
N ALA A 67 4.16 -4.88 -0.72
CA ALA A 67 4.73 -5.85 0.20
C ALA A 67 5.26 -5.10 1.43
N VAL A 68 4.58 -5.20 2.55
CA VAL A 68 4.90 -4.45 3.76
C VAL A 68 5.54 -5.36 4.80
N PHE A 69 6.64 -4.89 5.39
CA PHE A 69 7.36 -5.54 6.48
C PHE A 69 7.48 -4.54 7.63
N MET A 70 6.84 -4.85 8.75
CA MET A 70 6.81 -4.00 9.92
C MET A 70 7.59 -4.64 11.06
N GLN A 71 8.62 -3.96 11.57
CA GLN A 71 9.25 -4.34 12.82
C GLN A 71 8.44 -3.81 13.99
N VAL A 72 8.16 -4.66 14.97
CA VAL A 72 7.37 -4.32 16.15
C VAL A 72 8.14 -4.59 17.44
N LYS A 73 7.84 -3.81 18.49
CA LYS A 73 8.56 -3.87 19.78
C LYS A 73 8.27 -5.14 20.59
N LYS A 74 7.11 -5.77 20.38
CA LYS A 74 6.66 -6.95 21.13
C LYS A 74 6.27 -8.05 20.16
N LYS A 75 6.39 -9.31 20.60
CA LYS A 75 5.95 -10.47 19.82
C LYS A 75 4.47 -10.33 19.50
N PRO A 76 4.10 -10.25 18.21
CA PRO A 76 2.71 -10.11 17.80
C PRO A 76 1.95 -11.43 17.94
N ASN A 77 0.67 -11.34 18.30
CA ASN A 77 -0.27 -12.44 18.17
C ASN A 77 -0.94 -12.31 16.78
N LEU A 78 -0.77 -13.30 15.92
CA LEU A 78 -1.28 -13.26 14.55
C LEU A 78 -2.81 -13.16 14.49
N GLU A 79 -3.52 -13.92 15.32
CA GLU A 79 -4.99 -13.89 15.37
C GLU A 79 -5.48 -12.49 15.75
N ARG A 80 -4.81 -11.84 16.72
CA ARG A 80 -5.17 -10.48 17.12
C ARG A 80 -4.86 -9.45 16.02
N VAL A 81 -3.78 -9.64 15.25
CA VAL A 81 -3.46 -8.78 14.10
C VAL A 81 -4.57 -8.88 13.04
N ILE A 82 -4.99 -10.11 12.71
CA ILE A 82 -6.07 -10.36 11.75
C ILE A 82 -7.37 -9.73 12.25
N SER A 83 -7.77 -10.02 13.49
CA SER A 83 -9.00 -9.45 14.09
C SER A 83 -9.01 -7.91 14.04
N LEU A 84 -7.89 -7.25 14.33
CA LEU A 84 -7.79 -5.79 14.25
C LEU A 84 -7.97 -5.25 12.83
N LEU A 85 -7.49 -5.98 11.83
CA LEU A 85 -7.68 -5.60 10.43
C LEU A 85 -9.13 -5.80 9.98
N GLU A 86 -9.77 -6.88 10.41
CA GLU A 86 -11.18 -7.18 10.12
C GLU A 86 -12.15 -6.20 10.81
N GLU A 87 -11.79 -5.70 11.99
CA GLU A 87 -12.55 -4.69 12.73
C GLU A 87 -12.45 -3.29 12.10
N GLN A 88 -11.46 -3.07 11.22
CA GLN A 88 -11.22 -1.74 10.64
C GLN A 88 -12.14 -1.49 9.44
N GLU A 89 -12.94 -0.44 9.51
CA GLU A 89 -13.80 0.00 8.40
C GLU A 89 -13.00 0.30 7.13
N GLY A 90 -13.45 -0.24 6.00
CA GLY A 90 -12.82 -0.09 4.69
C GLY A 90 -11.56 -0.94 4.51
N VAL A 91 -11.31 -1.89 5.39
CA VAL A 91 -10.30 -2.94 5.23
C VAL A 91 -11.00 -4.28 5.05
N LYS A 92 -10.50 -5.07 4.11
CA LYS A 92 -10.96 -6.43 3.84
C LYS A 92 -9.80 -7.40 3.90
N VAL A 93 -9.89 -8.38 4.80
CA VAL A 93 -8.89 -9.44 4.88
C VAL A 93 -9.23 -10.55 3.89
N ILE A 94 -8.27 -10.92 3.05
CA ILE A 94 -8.33 -12.02 2.09
C ILE A 94 -7.06 -12.83 2.26
N ASP A 95 -7.09 -13.84 3.11
CA ASP A 95 -5.87 -14.57 3.51
C ASP A 95 -6.14 -16.05 3.79
N ASP A 96 -6.61 -16.78 2.80
CA ASP A 96 -6.73 -18.24 2.83
C ASP A 96 -5.69 -18.88 1.91
N THR A 97 -4.54 -19.17 2.46
CA THR A 97 -3.41 -19.76 1.70
C THR A 97 -3.64 -21.20 1.27
N GLN A 98 -4.59 -21.92 1.86
CA GLN A 98 -4.91 -23.29 1.46
C GLN A 98 -5.73 -23.32 0.16
N ASN A 99 -6.57 -22.31 -0.03
CA ASN A 99 -7.39 -22.14 -1.24
C ASN A 99 -6.81 -21.05 -2.19
N GLU A 100 -5.55 -20.65 -1.97
CA GLU A 100 -4.86 -19.64 -2.80
C GLU A 100 -5.59 -18.28 -2.85
N ALA A 101 -6.41 -17.98 -1.84
CA ALA A 101 -7.13 -16.72 -1.76
C ALA A 101 -6.25 -15.65 -1.09
N TYR A 102 -5.87 -14.66 -1.88
CA TYR A 102 -5.10 -13.47 -1.51
C TYR A 102 -5.43 -12.31 -2.45
N PRO A 103 -5.26 -11.06 -2.04
CA PRO A 103 -5.63 -9.93 -2.88
C PRO A 103 -4.68 -9.78 -4.08
N THR A 104 -5.28 -9.53 -5.26
CA THR A 104 -4.57 -9.17 -6.48
C THR A 104 -5.14 -7.90 -7.09
N PRO A 105 -4.36 -7.08 -7.80
CA PRO A 105 -4.89 -5.85 -8.42
C PRO A 105 -6.02 -6.12 -9.41
N LEU A 106 -5.91 -7.20 -10.18
CA LEU A 106 -6.91 -7.55 -11.20
C LEU A 106 -8.29 -7.85 -10.59
N GLU A 107 -8.30 -8.51 -9.43
CA GLU A 107 -9.55 -8.98 -8.81
C GLU A 107 -10.09 -8.01 -7.75
N HIS A 108 -9.21 -7.20 -7.12
CA HIS A 108 -9.56 -6.50 -5.89
C HIS A 108 -9.26 -5.01 -5.89
N ALA A 109 -8.57 -4.47 -6.91
CA ALA A 109 -8.27 -3.06 -6.95
C ALA A 109 -9.26 -2.24 -7.78
N GLN A 110 -9.88 -2.82 -8.80
CA GLN A 110 -10.71 -2.05 -9.72
C GLN A 110 -12.07 -1.69 -9.10
N PHE A 111 -12.34 -0.39 -8.95
CA PHE A 111 -13.58 0.16 -8.38
C PHE A 111 -13.89 -0.35 -6.96
N SER A 112 -12.86 -0.68 -6.18
CA SER A 112 -13.02 -1.09 -4.80
C SER A 112 -12.88 0.08 -3.84
N ASP A 113 -13.84 0.20 -2.93
CA ASP A 113 -13.77 1.14 -1.81
C ASP A 113 -12.94 0.60 -0.64
N GLU A 114 -12.54 -0.67 -0.71
CA GLU A 114 -11.83 -1.37 0.35
C GLU A 114 -10.34 -1.47 0.06
N VAL A 115 -9.53 -1.43 1.10
CA VAL A 115 -8.13 -1.83 1.10
C VAL A 115 -8.07 -3.32 1.43
N CYS A 116 -7.67 -4.14 0.47
CA CYS A 116 -7.58 -5.58 0.65
C CYS A 116 -6.20 -5.96 1.21
N VAL A 117 -6.20 -6.75 2.29
CA VAL A 117 -4.98 -7.19 2.98
C VAL A 117 -4.95 -8.71 3.04
N GLY A 118 -3.82 -9.30 2.70
CA GLY A 118 -3.62 -10.73 2.78
C GLY A 118 -2.15 -11.08 2.97
N ARG A 119 -1.84 -12.37 2.92
CA ARG A 119 -0.48 -12.88 3.15
C ARG A 119 0.08 -12.40 4.49
N ILE A 120 -0.76 -12.36 5.53
CA ILE A 120 -0.45 -11.84 6.85
C ILE A 120 0.38 -12.90 7.61
N ARG A 121 1.59 -12.53 7.99
CA ARG A 121 2.52 -13.45 8.65
C ARG A 121 3.26 -12.73 9.77
N THR A 122 3.66 -13.51 10.77
CA THR A 122 4.58 -13.04 11.81
C THR A 122 5.88 -13.83 11.75
N SER A 123 6.98 -13.18 12.04
CA SER A 123 8.28 -13.82 12.14
C SER A 123 9.11 -13.26 13.28
N THR A 124 10.08 -14.05 13.74
CA THR A 124 11.06 -13.63 14.74
C THR A 124 12.46 -13.89 14.18
N SER A 125 13.29 -12.87 14.15
CA SER A 125 14.69 -12.98 13.73
C SER A 125 15.57 -12.15 14.66
N ASN A 126 16.58 -12.79 15.27
CA ASN A 126 17.53 -12.12 16.16
C ASN A 126 16.84 -11.26 17.25
N GLN A 127 15.80 -11.80 17.90
CA GLN A 127 14.98 -11.11 18.91
C GLN A 127 14.14 -9.92 18.39
N ASN A 128 14.16 -9.68 17.09
CA ASN A 128 13.27 -8.73 16.45
C ASN A 128 11.98 -9.42 15.98
N PHE A 129 10.87 -8.77 16.20
CA PHE A 129 9.55 -9.26 15.82
C PHE A 129 9.06 -8.51 14.59
N TRP A 130 8.48 -9.26 13.65
CA TRP A 130 8.02 -8.74 12.40
C TRP A 130 6.59 -9.16 12.10
N ILE A 131 5.85 -8.26 11.48
CA ILE A 131 4.60 -8.54 10.79
C ILE A 131 4.84 -8.25 9.33
N SER A 132 4.42 -9.14 8.44
CA SER A 132 4.42 -8.88 7.00
C SER A 132 3.06 -9.15 6.40
N CYS A 133 2.67 -8.34 5.42
CA CYS A 133 1.44 -8.49 4.69
C CYS A 133 1.60 -8.04 3.24
N TRP A 134 0.60 -8.38 2.44
CA TRP A 134 0.41 -7.91 1.09
C TRP A 134 -0.86 -7.07 1.05
N ILE A 135 -0.77 -5.86 0.50
CA ILE A 135 -1.87 -4.89 0.46
C ILE A 135 -2.18 -4.58 -1.01
N VAL A 136 -3.46 -4.50 -1.33
CA VAL A 136 -3.95 -4.08 -2.64
C VAL A 136 -5.07 -3.07 -2.46
N ALA A 137 -5.01 -1.96 -3.19
CA ALA A 137 -6.04 -0.92 -3.15
C ALA A 137 -6.22 -0.27 -4.52
N ASP A 138 -7.43 0.23 -4.79
CA ASP A 138 -7.69 1.12 -5.93
C ASP A 138 -6.97 2.45 -5.71
N ASN A 139 -6.22 2.89 -6.72
CA ASN A 139 -5.43 4.11 -6.68
C ASN A 139 -6.07 5.28 -7.44
N VAL A 140 -7.29 5.12 -7.95
CA VAL A 140 -8.00 6.13 -8.74
C VAL A 140 -9.28 6.59 -8.03
N PHE A 141 -10.16 5.66 -7.66
CA PHE A 141 -11.46 5.94 -7.07
C PHE A 141 -11.52 5.61 -5.58
N GLY A 142 -10.80 4.59 -5.14
CA GLY A 142 -10.84 4.05 -3.79
C GLY A 142 -10.11 4.91 -2.75
N LYS A 143 -9.80 4.28 -1.64
CA LYS A 143 -9.13 4.91 -0.48
C LYS A 143 -7.75 5.51 -0.79
N GLY A 144 -7.11 5.07 -1.86
CA GLY A 144 -5.85 5.64 -2.32
C GLY A 144 -5.97 7.05 -2.96
N ALA A 145 -7.18 7.54 -3.26
CA ALA A 145 -7.37 8.81 -3.96
C ALA A 145 -8.69 9.51 -3.61
N ALA A 146 -9.70 9.44 -4.48
CA ALA A 146 -10.90 10.28 -4.40
C ALA A 146 -11.75 9.97 -3.16
N LEU A 147 -11.98 8.71 -2.83
CA LEU A 147 -12.80 8.32 -1.68
C LEU A 147 -12.20 8.82 -0.36
N ASN A 148 -10.89 8.75 -0.21
CA ASN A 148 -10.22 9.24 0.99
C ASN A 148 -10.42 10.74 1.21
N ALA A 149 -10.35 11.55 0.14
CA ALA A 149 -10.61 12.98 0.22
C ALA A 149 -12.06 13.30 0.63
N ILE A 150 -13.03 12.54 0.11
CA ILE A 150 -14.44 12.67 0.48
C ILE A 150 -14.65 12.31 1.94
N GLN A 151 -14.10 11.20 2.41
CA GLN A 151 -14.21 10.76 3.81
C GLN A 151 -13.57 11.75 4.79
N ILE A 152 -12.44 12.36 4.43
CA ILE A 152 -11.83 13.44 5.22
C ILE A 152 -12.79 14.63 5.32
N LEU A 153 -13.39 15.05 4.21
CA LEU A 153 -14.35 16.15 4.21
C LEU A 153 -15.59 15.84 5.06
N GLU A 154 -16.14 14.64 4.94
CA GLU A 154 -17.26 14.18 5.77
C GLU A 154 -16.91 14.22 7.27
N GLU A 155 -15.71 13.77 7.64
CA GLU A 155 -15.25 13.78 9.01
C GLU A 155 -15.02 15.21 9.54
N MET A 156 -14.50 16.12 8.71
CA MET A 156 -14.39 17.54 9.06
C MET A 156 -15.77 18.16 9.30
N ILE A 157 -16.75 17.86 8.46
CA ILE A 157 -18.13 18.36 8.65
C ILE A 157 -18.72 17.81 9.95
N LYS A 158 -18.57 16.52 10.25
CA LYS A 158 -19.04 15.91 11.52
C LYS A 158 -18.43 16.58 12.75
N ARG A 159 -17.17 17.01 12.66
CA ARG A 159 -16.43 17.68 13.75
C ARG A 159 -16.63 19.18 13.79
N ASN A 160 -17.40 19.77 12.87
CA ASN A 160 -17.57 21.22 12.72
C ASN A 160 -16.25 21.97 12.52
N LEU A 161 -15.32 21.40 11.75
CA LEU A 161 -14.03 22.01 11.39
C LEU A 161 -14.12 22.77 10.07
#